data_9b5e2978759a8620e2b8fbac54f3e569
#
_entry.id   9b5e2978759a8620e2b8fbac54f3e569
#
_cell.length_a   1.000
_cell.length_b   1.000
_cell.length_c   1.000
_cell.angle_alpha   90.00
_cell.angle_beta   90.00
_cell.angle_gamma   90.00
#
_symmetry.space_group_name_H-M   'P 1'
#
loop_
_entity.id
_entity.type
_entity.pdbx_description
1 polymer ?
#
loop_
_entity_poly.entity_id
_entity_poly.type
_entity_poly.pdbx_seq_one_letter_code
_entity_poly.pdbx_strand_id
1 'polypeptide(L)'
;CYQVGSSLLKVRPGGYDVVWRDPPGIRDEKALKLHWNTPVYVDGYLYGSSGRHPEIADLRCVELATGKVKWSEPDLTRTSLLYDDGHLVCLAEAGELLLIRANREKFDPVAKAILTVKPEPIGGVDMPEQKLLTYPCWAAPILSHGLLYVRGKDRLVCVELIPEKKNK
;
A
#
# COMPACT_ATOMS: atom_id res chain seq x y z
N CYS A 1 11.21 1.78 11.56
CA CYS A 1 10.35 2.51 12.52
C CYS A 1 10.30 3.98 12.16
N TYR A 2 9.12 4.56 12.08
CA TYR A 2 8.83 5.87 11.47
C TYR A 2 9.68 7.07 11.93
N GLN A 3 10.16 7.12 13.14
CA GLN A 3 11.00 8.22 13.62
C GLN A 3 12.50 7.90 13.52
N VAL A 4 12.86 6.64 13.72
CA VAL A 4 14.25 6.19 13.73
C VAL A 4 14.77 5.98 12.32
N GLY A 5 13.88 5.63 11.38
CA GLY A 5 14.23 5.28 10.01
C GLY A 5 14.46 3.80 9.81
N SER A 6 15.27 3.45 8.84
CA SER A 6 15.49 2.08 8.36
C SER A 6 16.94 1.66 8.46
N SER A 7 17.16 0.35 8.48
CA SER A 7 18.48 -0.26 8.37
C SER A 7 18.37 -1.58 7.60
N LEU A 8 19.37 -1.90 6.81
CA LEU A 8 19.54 -3.23 6.25
C LEU A 8 20.61 -3.98 7.04
N LEU A 9 20.24 -5.15 7.53
CA LEU A 9 21.12 -6.00 8.31
C LEU A 9 21.38 -7.32 7.57
N LYS A 10 22.64 -7.74 7.50
CA LYS A 10 23.03 -9.08 7.08
C LYS A 10 23.15 -9.96 8.30
N VAL A 11 22.17 -10.84 8.49
CA VAL A 11 22.12 -11.73 9.65
C VAL A 11 23.04 -12.94 9.41
N ARG A 12 23.78 -13.35 10.46
CA ARG A 12 24.63 -14.53 10.51
C ARG A 12 24.54 -15.22 11.87
N PRO A 13 24.96 -16.49 11.99
CA PRO A 13 25.02 -17.13 13.31
C PRO A 13 25.84 -16.29 14.30
N GLY A 14 25.24 -15.99 15.46
CA GLY A 14 25.87 -15.22 16.52
C GLY A 14 25.88 -13.70 16.35
N GLY A 15 25.24 -13.13 15.30
CA GLY A 15 25.18 -11.66 15.16
C GLY A 15 24.67 -11.18 13.83
N TYR A 16 24.97 -9.93 13.53
CA TYR A 16 24.63 -9.28 12.26
C TYR A 16 25.67 -8.22 11.89
N ASP A 17 25.75 -7.92 10.61
CA ASP A 17 26.50 -6.80 10.08
C ASP A 17 25.52 -5.75 9.53
N VAL A 18 25.78 -4.47 9.75
CA VAL A 18 24.96 -3.39 9.21
C VAL A 18 25.45 -3.09 7.80
N VAL A 19 24.60 -3.34 6.79
CA VAL A 19 24.90 -3.02 5.39
C VAL A 19 24.74 -1.53 5.15
N TRP A 20 23.63 -0.95 5.59
CA TRP A 20 23.40 0.48 5.65
C TRP A 20 22.40 0.81 6.76
N ARG A 21 22.38 2.07 7.15
CA ARG A 21 21.47 2.65 8.13
C ARG A 21 21.18 4.10 7.77
N ASP A 22 19.92 4.50 7.95
CA ASP A 22 19.54 5.91 7.85
C ASP A 22 20.34 6.78 8.84
N PRO A 23 20.74 8.00 8.45
CA PRO A 23 21.48 8.91 9.33
C PRO A 23 20.63 9.25 10.57
N PRO A 24 21.26 9.44 11.75
CA PRO A 24 20.54 9.87 12.94
C PRO A 24 20.03 11.30 12.80
N GLY A 25 18.88 11.61 13.37
CA GLY A 25 18.38 12.98 13.56
C GLY A 25 17.61 13.59 12.39
N ILE A 26 18.02 13.38 11.15
CA ILE A 26 17.41 14.07 10.00
C ILE A 26 16.20 13.29 9.50
N ARG A 27 15.00 13.82 9.73
CA ARG A 27 13.74 13.14 9.45
C ARG A 27 13.48 12.93 7.96
N ASP A 28 13.85 13.89 7.12
CA ASP A 28 13.52 13.87 5.70
C ASP A 28 14.49 13.02 4.87
N GLU A 29 15.66 12.70 5.42
CA GLU A 29 16.66 11.84 4.78
C GLU A 29 16.45 10.34 5.04
N LYS A 30 15.39 9.95 5.73
CA LYS A 30 15.09 8.54 6.00
C LYS A 30 14.60 7.84 4.74
N ALA A 31 15.13 6.66 4.45
CA ALA A 31 14.70 5.83 3.32
C ALA A 31 13.23 5.45 3.43
N LEU A 32 12.84 4.87 4.57
CA LEU A 32 11.47 4.52 4.88
C LEU A 32 11.14 4.87 6.33
N LYS A 33 9.96 5.45 6.55
CA LYS A 33 9.40 5.77 7.87
C LYS A 33 8.15 4.95 8.10
N LEU A 34 8.27 3.62 7.98
CA LEU A 34 7.15 2.68 8.12
C LEU A 34 6.48 2.81 9.48
N HIS A 35 5.16 2.77 9.52
CA HIS A 35 4.37 2.85 10.75
C HIS A 35 3.81 1.46 11.14
N TRP A 36 2.72 1.01 10.54
CA TRP A 36 2.16 -0.34 10.76
C TRP A 36 2.28 -1.25 9.55
N ASN A 37 2.57 -0.68 8.39
CA ASN A 37 2.65 -1.37 7.12
C ASN A 37 4.01 -2.06 6.93
N THR A 38 4.01 -3.11 6.14
CA THR A 38 5.20 -3.83 5.73
C THR A 38 5.53 -3.46 4.29
N PRO A 39 6.79 -3.15 3.95
CA PRO A 39 7.17 -2.90 2.58
C PRO A 39 7.17 -4.20 1.77
N VAL A 40 6.91 -4.09 0.49
CA VAL A 40 6.94 -5.19 -0.47
C VAL A 40 8.27 -5.17 -1.20
N TYR A 41 8.95 -6.33 -1.26
CA TYR A 41 10.19 -6.50 -2.01
C TYR A 41 9.89 -7.00 -3.42
N VAL A 42 10.44 -6.32 -4.44
CA VAL A 42 10.41 -6.74 -5.84
C VAL A 42 11.74 -6.42 -6.50
N ASP A 43 12.42 -7.41 -7.01
CA ASP A 43 13.63 -7.31 -7.86
C ASP A 43 14.68 -6.31 -7.36
N GLY A 44 15.04 -6.36 -6.09
CA GLY A 44 16.05 -5.50 -5.48
C GLY A 44 15.51 -4.17 -4.93
N TYR A 45 14.21 -3.93 -4.99
CA TYR A 45 13.57 -2.71 -4.53
C TYR A 45 12.50 -2.98 -3.49
N LEU A 46 12.34 -2.04 -2.56
CA LEU A 46 11.27 -2.02 -1.56
C LEU A 46 10.25 -0.95 -1.94
N TYR A 47 8.98 -1.35 -1.95
CA TYR A 47 7.85 -0.43 -2.11
C TYR A 47 7.12 -0.35 -0.77
N GLY A 48 6.90 0.86 -0.25
CA GLY A 48 6.26 1.00 1.05
C GLY A 48 5.79 2.42 1.34
N SER A 49 4.72 2.53 2.12
CA SER A 49 4.23 3.80 2.60
C SER A 49 5.12 4.31 3.73
N SER A 50 5.57 5.53 3.62
CA SER A 50 6.51 6.19 4.52
C SER A 50 5.85 7.41 5.15
N GLY A 51 5.81 7.48 6.47
CA GLY A 51 5.25 8.60 7.23
C GLY A 51 4.21 8.17 8.25
N ARG A 52 4.11 8.95 9.34
CA ARG A 52 3.19 8.67 10.45
C ARG A 52 1.81 9.28 10.26
N HIS A 53 1.76 10.49 9.72
CA HIS A 53 0.53 11.25 9.58
C HIS A 53 0.10 11.26 8.11
N PRO A 54 -1.22 11.21 7.82
CA PRO A 54 -1.72 11.19 6.45
C PRO A 54 -1.17 12.31 5.57
N GLU A 55 -1.04 13.50 6.13
CA GLU A 55 -0.65 14.74 5.43
C GLU A 55 0.82 14.75 4.98
N ILE A 56 1.64 13.88 5.57
CA ILE A 56 3.09 13.79 5.29
C ILE A 56 3.51 12.39 4.89
N ALA A 57 2.55 11.50 4.69
CA ALA A 57 2.83 10.16 4.20
C ALA A 57 2.98 10.17 2.68
N ASP A 58 3.90 9.36 2.21
CA ASP A 58 4.16 9.14 0.80
C ASP A 58 4.30 7.64 0.52
N LEU A 59 4.15 7.24 -0.73
CA LEU A 59 4.54 5.93 -1.21
C LEU A 59 5.92 6.03 -1.82
N ARG A 60 6.83 5.13 -1.46
CA ARG A 60 8.21 5.16 -1.93
C ARG A 60 8.64 3.87 -2.59
N CYS A 61 9.54 4.01 -3.57
CA CYS A 61 10.41 2.95 -4.04
C CYS A 61 11.82 3.21 -3.51
N VAL A 62 12.42 2.22 -2.87
CA VAL A 62 13.75 2.32 -2.26
C VAL A 62 14.61 1.15 -2.75
N GLU A 63 15.82 1.44 -3.20
CA GLU A 63 16.79 0.41 -3.56
C GLU A 63 17.27 -0.32 -2.30
N LEU A 64 17.02 -1.64 -2.22
CA LEU A 64 17.33 -2.43 -1.02
C LEU A 64 18.82 -2.39 -0.67
N ALA A 65 19.70 -2.48 -1.66
CA ALA A 65 21.14 -2.60 -1.43
C ALA A 65 21.77 -1.35 -0.80
N THR A 66 21.21 -0.17 -1.05
CA THR A 66 21.81 1.12 -0.68
C THR A 66 20.95 1.97 0.25
N GLY A 67 19.64 1.67 0.35
CA GLY A 67 18.66 2.53 1.03
C GLY A 67 18.29 3.78 0.24
N LYS A 68 18.77 3.94 -1.01
CA LYS A 68 18.48 5.10 -1.83
C LYS A 68 17.02 5.14 -2.28
N VAL A 69 16.32 6.24 -1.99
CA VAL A 69 14.98 6.50 -2.51
C VAL A 69 15.07 6.76 -4.01
N LYS A 70 14.37 5.95 -4.80
CA LYS A 70 14.31 6.08 -6.26
C LYS A 70 13.24 7.09 -6.66
N TRP A 71 12.09 7.00 -6.04
CA TRP A 71 10.99 7.94 -6.18
C TRP A 71 10.12 7.96 -4.92
N SER A 72 9.38 9.04 -4.75
CA SER A 72 8.42 9.27 -3.69
C SER A 72 7.17 9.91 -4.31
N GLU A 73 6.01 9.34 -4.01
CA GLU A 73 4.71 9.85 -4.43
C GLU A 73 3.97 10.38 -3.21
N PRO A 74 3.87 11.70 -3.07
CA PRO A 74 3.08 12.34 -2.04
C PRO A 74 1.57 12.14 -2.29
N ASP A 75 0.74 12.59 -1.36
CA ASP A 75 -0.73 12.65 -1.49
C ASP A 75 -1.47 11.31 -1.56
N LEU A 76 -0.77 10.20 -1.31
CA LEU A 76 -1.40 8.88 -1.22
C LEU A 76 -1.85 8.50 0.19
N THR A 77 -1.65 9.36 1.16
CA THR A 77 -1.88 9.04 2.58
C THR A 77 -1.05 7.81 3.03
N ARG A 78 -1.44 7.17 4.13
CA ARG A 78 -0.80 5.90 4.54
C ARG A 78 -1.46 4.75 3.79
N THR A 79 -0.64 3.86 3.23
CA THR A 79 -1.10 2.78 2.35
C THR A 79 -0.60 1.43 2.81
N SER A 80 -1.34 0.38 2.47
CA SER A 80 -0.93 -1.02 2.59
C SER A 80 -0.87 -1.64 1.21
N LEU A 81 0.12 -2.51 0.98
CA LEU A 81 0.44 -3.05 -0.33
C LEU A 81 0.33 -4.57 -0.37
N LEU A 82 -0.07 -5.08 -1.52
CA LEU A 82 0.06 -6.46 -1.96
C LEU A 82 0.73 -6.47 -3.33
N TYR A 83 1.67 -7.38 -3.57
CA TYR A 83 2.28 -7.58 -4.90
C TYR A 83 1.75 -8.84 -5.55
N ASP A 84 1.37 -8.71 -6.81
CA ASP A 84 0.99 -9.84 -7.67
C ASP A 84 1.26 -9.48 -9.13
N ASP A 85 1.82 -10.42 -9.89
CA ASP A 85 2.05 -10.35 -11.34
C ASP A 85 2.54 -8.98 -11.85
N GLY A 86 3.64 -8.50 -11.28
CA GLY A 86 4.27 -7.23 -11.70
C GLY A 86 3.55 -5.96 -11.22
N HIS A 87 2.50 -6.09 -10.42
CA HIS A 87 1.69 -4.99 -9.93
C HIS A 87 1.60 -4.96 -8.40
N LEU A 88 1.38 -3.76 -7.89
CA LEU A 88 1.06 -3.51 -6.49
C LEU A 88 -0.42 -3.15 -6.40
N VAL A 89 -1.18 -3.93 -5.64
CA VAL A 89 -2.51 -3.53 -5.18
C VAL A 89 -2.30 -2.68 -3.94
N CYS A 90 -2.61 -1.41 -4.04
CA CYS A 90 -2.41 -0.42 -2.99
C CYS A 90 -3.76 -0.02 -2.39
N LEU A 91 -3.93 -0.24 -1.09
CA LEU A 91 -5.10 0.21 -0.33
C LEU A 91 -4.70 1.42 0.50
N ALA A 92 -5.24 2.59 0.15
CA ALA A 92 -5.10 3.79 0.95
C ALA A 92 -6.02 3.74 2.17
N GLU A 93 -5.62 4.38 3.27
CA GLU A 93 -6.36 4.30 4.54
C GLU A 93 -7.78 4.90 4.50
N ALA A 94 -8.09 5.73 3.50
CA ALA A 94 -9.43 6.26 3.24
C ALA A 94 -10.31 5.35 2.37
N GLY A 95 -9.80 4.15 1.98
CA GLY A 95 -10.54 3.14 1.24
C GLY A 95 -10.40 3.23 -0.29
N GLU A 96 -9.47 4.02 -0.80
CA GLU A 96 -9.15 4.03 -2.22
C GLU A 96 -8.25 2.84 -2.56
N LEU A 97 -8.53 2.18 -3.67
CA LEU A 97 -7.71 1.12 -4.25
C LEU A 97 -7.00 1.65 -5.49
N LEU A 98 -5.69 1.41 -5.57
CA LEU A 98 -4.91 1.69 -6.76
C LEU A 98 -4.25 0.39 -7.24
N LEU A 99 -4.19 0.22 -8.55
CA LEU A 99 -3.32 -0.74 -9.20
C LEU A 99 -2.13 0.02 -9.77
N ILE A 100 -0.93 -0.33 -9.31
CA ILE A 100 0.31 0.38 -9.63
C ILE A 100 1.27 -0.64 -10.22
N ARG A 101 1.85 -0.37 -11.39
CA ARG A 101 2.93 -1.22 -11.91
C ARG A 101 4.17 -1.11 -11.00
N ALA A 102 4.77 -2.23 -10.64
CA ALA A 102 6.01 -2.23 -9.88
C ALA A 102 7.17 -1.72 -10.76
N ASN A 103 7.36 -0.40 -10.74
CA ASN A 103 8.32 0.32 -11.57
C ASN A 103 9.34 1.02 -10.67
N ARG A 104 10.62 0.68 -10.83
CA ARG A 104 11.70 1.25 -10.03
C ARG A 104 12.08 2.67 -10.41
N GLU A 105 11.71 3.14 -11.62
CA GLU A 105 12.14 4.44 -12.14
C GLU A 105 11.14 5.56 -11.83
N LYS A 106 9.84 5.20 -11.69
CA LYS A 106 8.76 6.17 -11.44
C LYS A 106 7.54 5.53 -10.79
N PHE A 107 6.71 6.33 -10.17
CA PHE A 107 5.34 5.97 -9.83
C PHE A 107 4.53 5.74 -11.13
N ASP A 108 3.92 4.57 -11.28
CA ASP A 108 3.28 4.13 -12.52
C ASP A 108 1.86 3.58 -12.25
N PRO A 109 0.88 4.45 -11.95
CA PRO A 109 -0.49 4.03 -11.67
C PRO A 109 -1.18 3.54 -12.94
N VAL A 110 -1.84 2.38 -12.83
CA VAL A 110 -2.59 1.73 -13.92
C VAL A 110 -4.08 2.00 -13.81
N ALA A 111 -4.61 1.92 -12.58
CA ALA A 111 -6.03 2.10 -12.31
C ALA A 111 -6.26 2.59 -10.87
N LYS A 112 -7.41 3.22 -10.67
CA LYS A 112 -7.90 3.66 -9.36
C LYS A 112 -9.38 3.30 -9.24
N ALA A 113 -9.79 2.82 -8.07
CA ALA A 113 -11.18 2.49 -7.76
C ALA A 113 -11.55 2.91 -6.34
N ILE A 114 -12.83 3.25 -6.16
CA ILE A 114 -13.48 3.36 -4.86
C ILE A 114 -14.61 2.34 -4.88
N LEU A 115 -14.60 1.41 -3.94
CA LEU A 115 -15.68 0.42 -3.84
C LEU A 115 -16.90 1.08 -3.23
N THR A 116 -18.02 1.03 -3.96
CA THR A 116 -19.27 1.66 -3.54
C THR A 116 -20.45 0.66 -3.66
N VAL A 117 -21.54 0.99 -3.01
CA VAL A 117 -22.83 0.31 -3.14
C VAL A 117 -23.93 1.35 -3.21
N LYS A 118 -24.91 1.12 -4.06
CA LYS A 118 -26.17 1.87 -4.06
C LYS A 118 -27.16 1.11 -3.16
N PRO A 119 -27.51 1.64 -1.98
CA PRO A 119 -28.48 0.98 -1.12
C PRO A 119 -29.88 0.94 -1.77
N GLU A 120 -30.69 -0.02 -1.35
CA GLU A 120 -32.10 -0.07 -1.75
C GLU A 120 -32.84 1.19 -1.30
N PRO A 121 -33.82 1.67 -2.08
CA PRO A 121 -34.64 2.82 -1.73
C PRO A 121 -35.36 2.61 -0.39
N ILE A 122 -35.37 3.63 0.46
CA ILE A 122 -36.09 3.64 1.73
C ILE A 122 -37.35 4.48 1.57
N GLY A 123 -38.53 3.90 1.76
CA GLY A 123 -39.79 4.61 1.62
C GLY A 123 -40.04 5.18 0.21
N GLY A 124 -39.46 4.56 -0.83
CA GLY A 124 -39.54 5.04 -2.21
C GLY A 124 -38.58 6.17 -2.57
N VAL A 125 -37.68 6.54 -1.65
CA VAL A 125 -36.66 7.58 -1.88
C VAL A 125 -35.33 6.88 -2.21
N ASP A 126 -34.74 7.23 -3.35
CA ASP A 126 -33.41 6.76 -3.76
C ASP A 126 -32.34 7.21 -2.75
N MET A 127 -31.52 6.25 -2.33
CA MET A 127 -30.41 6.51 -1.44
C MET A 127 -29.13 6.85 -2.23
N PRO A 128 -28.30 7.78 -1.73
CA PRO A 128 -27.03 8.09 -2.36
C PRO A 128 -26.08 6.89 -2.30
N GLU A 129 -25.20 6.81 -3.28
CA GLU A 129 -24.14 5.82 -3.32
C GLU A 129 -23.21 5.96 -2.09
N GLN A 130 -22.87 4.83 -1.47
CA GLN A 130 -22.09 4.79 -0.24
C GLN A 130 -20.78 4.02 -0.46
N LYS A 131 -19.69 4.51 0.12
CA LYS A 131 -18.42 3.80 0.13
C LYS A 131 -18.55 2.52 0.95
N LEU A 132 -18.07 1.40 0.41
CA LEU A 132 -17.98 0.13 1.12
C LEU A 132 -16.85 0.11 2.16
N LEU A 133 -15.75 0.82 1.89
CA LEU A 133 -14.61 0.91 2.79
C LEU A 133 -14.57 2.27 3.46
N THR A 134 -14.56 2.27 4.78
CA THR A 134 -14.47 3.49 5.61
C THR A 134 -13.17 3.49 6.41
N TYR A 135 -12.63 4.69 6.65
CA TYR A 135 -11.43 4.91 7.45
C TYR A 135 -11.58 4.28 8.86
N PRO A 136 -10.51 3.62 9.38
CA PRO A 136 -9.24 3.36 8.74
C PRO A 136 -9.19 2.02 7.99
N CYS A 137 -8.55 2.02 6.80
CA CYS A 137 -8.27 0.83 6.02
C CYS A 137 -6.79 0.47 6.15
N TRP A 138 -6.38 -0.11 7.28
CA TRP A 138 -4.96 -0.35 7.59
C TRP A 138 -4.46 -1.76 7.29
N ALA A 139 -5.37 -2.72 7.15
CA ALA A 139 -4.99 -4.09 6.83
C ALA A 139 -4.52 -4.19 5.37
N ALA A 140 -3.44 -4.94 5.15
CA ALA A 140 -3.00 -5.22 3.80
C ALA A 140 -4.06 -5.99 3.01
N PRO A 141 -4.26 -5.70 1.71
CA PRO A 141 -5.09 -6.51 0.84
C PRO A 141 -4.61 -7.96 0.79
N ILE A 142 -5.53 -8.89 0.59
CA ILE A 142 -5.23 -10.31 0.41
C ILE A 142 -5.84 -10.74 -0.91
N LEU A 143 -5.06 -11.44 -1.75
CA LEU A 143 -5.52 -12.03 -3.00
C LEU A 143 -5.47 -13.55 -2.88
N SER A 144 -6.57 -14.21 -3.17
CA SER A 144 -6.66 -15.67 -3.17
C SER A 144 -7.67 -16.14 -4.21
N HIS A 145 -7.25 -17.03 -5.13
CA HIS A 145 -8.12 -17.64 -6.15
C HIS A 145 -8.92 -16.62 -6.98
N GLY A 146 -8.30 -15.47 -7.31
CA GLY A 146 -8.96 -14.40 -8.06
C GLY A 146 -9.92 -13.52 -7.24
N LEU A 147 -9.97 -13.73 -5.92
CA LEU A 147 -10.75 -12.95 -4.99
C LEU A 147 -9.85 -12.01 -4.20
N LEU A 148 -10.13 -10.71 -4.29
CA LEU A 148 -9.43 -9.67 -3.52
C LEU A 148 -10.22 -9.35 -2.26
N TYR A 149 -9.59 -9.54 -1.10
CA TYR A 149 -10.15 -9.20 0.20
C TYR A 149 -9.53 -7.92 0.70
N VAL A 150 -10.36 -6.93 1.00
CA VAL A 150 -9.97 -5.61 1.53
C VAL A 150 -10.81 -5.26 2.75
N ARG A 151 -10.17 -4.69 3.76
CA ARG A 151 -10.83 -4.40 5.04
C ARG A 151 -10.80 -2.90 5.35
N GLY A 152 -11.99 -2.36 5.63
CA GLY A 152 -12.18 -1.06 6.28
C GLY A 152 -12.38 -1.20 7.80
N LYS A 153 -12.83 -0.11 8.43
CA LYS A 153 -13.08 -0.05 9.87
C LYS A 153 -14.04 -1.13 10.35
N ASP A 154 -15.16 -1.30 9.69
CA ASP A 154 -16.33 -2.01 10.13
C ASP A 154 -16.69 -3.25 9.29
N ARG A 155 -16.01 -3.45 8.16
CA ARG A 155 -16.32 -4.55 7.25
C ARG A 155 -15.13 -5.07 6.47
N LEU A 156 -15.25 -6.31 6.04
CA LEU A 156 -14.41 -6.97 5.06
C LEU A 156 -15.20 -7.05 3.75
N VAL A 157 -14.59 -6.61 2.66
CA VAL A 157 -15.17 -6.68 1.32
C VAL A 157 -14.38 -7.70 0.50
N CYS A 158 -15.09 -8.57 -0.20
CA CYS A 158 -14.52 -9.49 -1.17
C CYS A 158 -14.91 -9.04 -2.57
N VAL A 159 -13.92 -8.84 -3.43
CA VAL A 159 -14.10 -8.43 -4.83
C VAL A 159 -13.60 -9.56 -5.73
N GLU A 160 -14.45 -10.05 -6.63
CA GLU A 160 -14.05 -10.97 -7.67
C GLU A 160 -13.32 -10.22 -8.79
N LEU A 161 -12.08 -10.63 -9.08
CA LEU A 161 -11.25 -10.03 -10.13
C LEU A 161 -11.27 -10.83 -11.44
N ILE A 162 -11.84 -12.04 -11.44
CA ILE A 162 -11.96 -12.88 -12.63
C ILE A 162 -13.16 -12.41 -13.41
N PRO A 163 -13.01 -11.99 -14.68
CA PRO A 163 -14.15 -11.58 -15.48
C PRO A 163 -15.14 -12.74 -15.64
N GLU A 164 -16.42 -12.50 -15.38
CA GLU A 164 -17.46 -13.47 -15.74
C GLU A 164 -17.34 -13.83 -17.23
N LYS A 165 -17.24 -15.12 -17.54
CA LYS A 165 -17.37 -15.57 -18.92
C LYS A 165 -18.78 -15.19 -19.38
N LYS A 166 -18.90 -14.14 -20.20
CA LYS A 166 -20.16 -13.88 -20.90
C LYS A 166 -20.45 -15.12 -21.73
N ASN A 167 -21.39 -15.93 -21.26
CA ASN A 167 -21.98 -16.99 -22.10
C ASN A 167 -22.58 -16.28 -23.31
N LYS A 168 -21.98 -16.51 -24.49
CA LYS A 168 -22.54 -16.11 -25.77
C LYS A 168 -23.70 -17.04 -26.15
#